data_c46d82362beb974d1656717ee4b27839
#
_entry.id   c46d82362beb974d1656717ee4b27839
#
_cell.length_a   1.000
_cell.length_b   1.000
_cell.length_c   1.000
_cell.angle_alpha   90.00
_cell.angle_beta   90.00
_cell.angle_gamma   90.00
#
_symmetry.space_group_name_H-M   'P 1'
#
loop_
_entity.id
_entity.type
_entity.pdbx_description
1 polymer ?
#
loop_
_entity_poly.entity_id
_entity_poly.type
_entity_poly.pdbx_seq_one_letter_code
_entity_poly.pdbx_strand_id
1 'polypeptide(L)'
;EIFTEDDIGKTLVLSGNNESDTLEQFNQTEFTIVGTAQSPRYISIDRDSTSLGSGKVEGFVYILPDAFETDVYMEALLSCESDELLFSDEYYEMIDSVEPSVKSVLQERADMRYDEIISDANAELSDARAELDSGWEQYNTALESGIPEQMLADALSQLESGEEDYSAAQAEVDAIKPPTTYLLDLDSNSGCSTFKNDIVVVDGIAYVFPAFFVIIAALVCITTMTRMVNDERTQIGTLKALGYSYITISLKYILYASSAALLGCVAGFFLGTGVLPQIIWSVYDILYGFSDLVYHFSFVMYACCLAISLVGSVA
;
A
#
# COMPACT_ATOMS: atom_id res chain seq x y z
N GLU A 1 -10.30 -12.72 10.60
CA GLU A 1 -10.82 -11.47 11.20
C GLU A 1 -10.70 -11.57 12.71
N ILE A 2 -10.11 -10.52 13.35
CA ILE A 2 -9.94 -10.50 14.81
C ILE A 2 -11.25 -10.04 15.48
N PHE A 3 -11.93 -9.10 14.82
CA PHE A 3 -13.25 -8.61 15.25
C PHE A 3 -14.29 -8.94 14.18
N THR A 4 -15.46 -9.37 14.66
CA THR A 4 -16.60 -9.72 13.82
C THR A 4 -17.82 -8.88 14.25
N GLU A 5 -18.91 -8.97 13.50
CA GLU A 5 -20.17 -8.29 13.87
C GLU A 5 -20.68 -8.75 15.25
N ASP A 6 -20.33 -9.96 15.70
CA ASP A 6 -20.69 -10.48 17.02
C ASP A 6 -19.93 -9.80 18.18
N ASP A 7 -18.94 -8.97 17.88
CA ASP A 7 -18.20 -8.21 18.89
C ASP A 7 -18.75 -6.80 19.09
N ILE A 8 -19.73 -6.37 18.30
CA ILE A 8 -20.39 -5.09 18.46
C ILE A 8 -21.10 -5.04 19.82
N GLY A 9 -20.85 -3.97 20.55
CA GLY A 9 -21.35 -3.77 21.92
C GLY A 9 -20.45 -4.32 23.02
N LYS A 10 -19.37 -5.06 22.69
CA LYS A 10 -18.37 -5.48 23.68
C LYS A 10 -17.41 -4.33 23.98
N THR A 11 -16.75 -4.41 25.12
CA THR A 11 -15.76 -3.43 25.55
C THR A 11 -14.36 -3.90 25.16
N LEU A 12 -13.62 -3.05 24.48
CA LEU A 12 -12.20 -3.17 24.24
C LEU A 12 -11.46 -2.39 25.32
N VAL A 13 -10.48 -3.01 25.97
CA VAL A 13 -9.69 -2.39 27.03
C VAL A 13 -8.24 -2.32 26.59
N LEU A 14 -7.61 -1.15 26.71
CA LEU A 14 -6.18 -1.00 26.50
C LEU A 14 -5.42 -1.81 27.56
N SER A 15 -4.48 -2.63 27.10
CA SER A 15 -3.70 -3.47 28.00
C SER A 15 -2.79 -2.63 28.88
N GLY A 16 -2.80 -2.92 30.20
CA GLY A 16 -1.86 -2.32 31.14
C GLY A 16 -0.39 -2.74 30.94
N ASN A 17 -0.11 -3.63 29.96
CA ASN A 17 1.25 -4.01 29.59
C ASN A 17 1.87 -3.06 28.54
N ASN A 18 1.12 -2.08 28.06
CA ASN A 18 1.67 -1.02 27.21
C ASN A 18 2.62 -0.15 28.05
N GLU A 19 3.56 0.49 27.36
CA GLU A 19 4.44 1.49 27.97
C GLU A 19 3.61 2.66 28.53
N SER A 20 4.06 3.27 29.62
CA SER A 20 3.37 4.40 30.28
C SER A 20 3.10 5.53 29.31
N ASP A 21 4.09 5.89 28.50
CA ASP A 21 4.02 6.97 27.50
C ASP A 21 2.94 6.71 26.44
N THR A 22 2.70 5.43 26.11
CA THR A 22 1.60 5.04 25.21
C THR A 22 0.24 5.21 25.87
N LEU A 23 0.12 4.84 27.17
CA LEU A 23 -1.14 4.95 27.91
C LEU A 23 -1.50 6.40 28.18
N GLU A 24 -0.52 7.27 28.42
CA GLU A 24 -0.70 8.70 28.64
C GLU A 24 -1.21 9.46 27.40
N GLN A 25 -1.09 8.85 26.20
CA GLN A 25 -1.66 9.42 24.98
C GLN A 25 -3.18 9.30 24.89
N PHE A 26 -3.82 8.60 25.83
CA PHE A 26 -5.26 8.38 25.84
C PHE A 26 -5.88 8.90 27.13
N ASN A 27 -6.97 9.64 27.00
CA ASN A 27 -7.74 10.10 28.15
C ASN A 27 -8.69 9.03 28.73
N GLN A 28 -8.83 7.90 28.04
CA GLN A 28 -9.63 6.74 28.46
C GLN A 28 -9.00 5.43 27.99
N THR A 29 -9.20 4.36 28.74
CA THR A 29 -8.63 3.04 28.47
C THR A 29 -9.67 2.00 28.05
N GLU A 30 -10.95 2.34 28.09
CA GLU A 30 -12.06 1.44 27.75
C GLU A 30 -12.87 2.03 26.61
N PHE A 31 -13.12 1.24 25.57
CA PHE A 31 -13.85 1.63 24.37
C PHE A 31 -14.94 0.61 24.06
N THR A 32 -16.13 1.07 23.68
CA THR A 32 -17.19 0.19 23.21
C THR A 32 -17.09 0.01 21.70
N ILE A 33 -17.08 -1.24 21.22
CA ILE A 33 -17.07 -1.55 19.79
C ILE A 33 -18.45 -1.19 19.22
N VAL A 34 -18.49 -0.24 18.29
CA VAL A 34 -19.72 0.25 17.66
C VAL A 34 -19.93 -0.28 16.26
N GLY A 35 -18.89 -0.86 15.67
CA GLY A 35 -18.93 -1.43 14.31
C GLY A 35 -17.58 -1.98 13.89
N THR A 36 -17.56 -2.60 12.72
CA THR A 36 -16.36 -3.09 12.04
C THR A 36 -16.06 -2.22 10.82
N ALA A 37 -14.79 -2.03 10.50
CA ALA A 37 -14.35 -1.23 9.36
C ALA A 37 -13.20 -1.91 8.63
N GLN A 38 -13.13 -1.68 7.33
CA GLN A 38 -11.97 -2.00 6.51
C GLN A 38 -11.15 -0.73 6.27
N SER A 39 -9.84 -0.88 6.16
CA SER A 39 -8.95 0.25 5.90
C SER A 39 -8.19 0.04 4.60
N PRO A 40 -8.13 1.02 3.71
CA PRO A 40 -7.29 0.95 2.50
C PRO A 40 -5.80 0.88 2.83
N ARG A 41 -5.41 1.23 4.05
CA ARG A 41 -4.02 1.08 4.53
C ARG A 41 -3.66 -0.38 4.76
N TYR A 42 -4.60 -1.21 5.19
CA TYR A 42 -4.39 -2.61 5.56
C TYR A 42 -5.14 -3.54 4.62
N ILE A 43 -4.78 -3.49 3.33
CA ILE A 43 -5.39 -4.36 2.30
C ILE A 43 -4.94 -5.81 2.41
N SER A 44 -3.74 -6.07 2.96
CA SER A 44 -3.19 -7.42 3.15
C SER A 44 -3.45 -7.94 4.56
N ILE A 45 -3.60 -9.27 4.69
CA ILE A 45 -3.60 -9.96 5.98
C ILE A 45 -2.24 -9.83 6.68
N ASP A 46 -1.17 -9.81 5.90
CA ASP A 46 0.18 -9.57 6.42
C ASP A 46 0.36 -8.05 6.59
N ARG A 47 0.05 -7.60 7.80
CA ARG A 47 0.13 -6.20 8.20
C ARG A 47 1.52 -5.87 8.69
N ASP A 48 1.76 -4.61 8.99
CA ASP A 48 3.04 -4.12 9.49
C ASP A 48 3.52 -4.87 10.73
N SER A 49 4.83 -4.82 10.97
CA SER A 49 5.44 -5.36 12.18
C SER A 49 5.32 -4.37 13.35
N THR A 50 5.26 -4.90 14.56
CA THR A 50 5.27 -4.11 15.80
C THR A 50 6.32 -4.65 16.74
N SER A 51 6.80 -3.81 17.66
CA SER A 51 7.68 -4.23 18.75
C SER A 51 6.92 -4.91 19.91
N LEU A 52 5.59 -4.92 19.86
CA LEU A 52 4.72 -5.44 20.90
C LEU A 52 4.20 -6.85 20.59
N GLY A 53 3.89 -7.61 21.62
CA GLY A 53 3.20 -8.89 21.56
C GLY A 53 3.88 -9.92 20.65
N SER A 54 3.17 -10.36 19.61
CA SER A 54 3.67 -11.36 18.63
C SER A 54 4.68 -10.80 17.62
N GLY A 55 4.92 -9.50 17.64
CA GLY A 55 5.72 -8.81 16.62
C GLY A 55 4.96 -8.51 15.32
N LYS A 56 3.67 -8.79 15.26
CA LYS A 56 2.80 -8.53 14.11
C LYS A 56 1.63 -7.66 14.50
N VAL A 57 1.23 -6.77 13.59
CA VAL A 57 -0.03 -6.02 13.71
C VAL A 57 -1.18 -6.95 13.30
N GLU A 58 -1.92 -7.46 14.28
CA GLU A 58 -3.03 -8.39 14.05
C GLU A 58 -4.35 -7.69 13.70
N GLY A 59 -4.53 -6.43 14.13
CA GLY A 59 -5.73 -5.64 13.89
C GLY A 59 -5.48 -4.16 14.04
N PHE A 60 -6.47 -3.37 13.71
CA PHE A 60 -6.49 -1.93 13.93
C PHE A 60 -7.86 -1.50 14.48
N VAL A 61 -7.90 -0.37 15.15
CA VAL A 61 -9.11 0.26 15.63
C VAL A 61 -9.14 1.73 15.27
N TYR A 62 -10.33 2.23 14.95
CA TYR A 62 -10.59 3.65 14.82
C TYR A 62 -11.24 4.15 16.09
N ILE A 63 -10.64 5.17 16.69
CA ILE A 63 -11.09 5.79 17.93
C ILE A 63 -11.39 7.26 17.63
N LEU A 64 -12.35 7.84 18.33
CA LEU A 64 -12.68 9.26 18.18
C LEU A 64 -11.47 10.13 18.56
N PRO A 65 -11.24 11.25 17.85
CA PRO A 65 -10.12 12.15 18.16
C PRO A 65 -10.07 12.62 19.60
N ASP A 66 -11.24 12.87 20.21
CA ASP A 66 -11.37 13.34 21.59
C ASP A 66 -10.85 12.33 22.63
N ALA A 67 -10.59 11.08 22.23
CA ALA A 67 -10.03 10.05 23.10
C ALA A 67 -8.49 10.11 23.20
N PHE A 68 -7.85 10.90 22.35
CA PHE A 68 -6.40 11.11 22.37
C PHE A 68 -6.05 12.37 23.15
N GLU A 69 -5.00 12.28 23.94
CA GLU A 69 -4.42 13.37 24.72
C GLU A 69 -3.05 13.78 24.12
N THR A 70 -3.01 13.92 22.79
CA THR A 70 -1.81 14.31 22.06
C THR A 70 -2.13 15.42 21.07
N ASP A 71 -1.22 16.39 20.99
CA ASP A 71 -1.31 17.54 20.07
C ASP A 71 -0.63 17.26 18.71
N VAL A 72 -0.04 16.06 18.54
CA VAL A 72 0.72 15.70 17.34
C VAL A 72 0.10 14.52 16.62
N TYR A 73 0.10 14.59 15.28
CA TYR A 73 -0.27 13.49 14.41
C TYR A 73 0.98 12.73 13.98
N MET A 74 0.95 11.40 14.06
CA MET A 74 2.07 10.57 13.61
C MET A 74 2.16 10.51 12.09
N GLU A 75 1.00 10.58 11.40
CA GLU A 75 0.95 10.64 9.94
C GLU A 75 -0.31 11.38 9.47
N ALA A 76 -0.23 11.91 8.25
CA ALA A 76 -1.37 12.48 7.55
C ALA A 76 -1.60 11.70 6.25
N LEU A 77 -2.84 11.23 6.04
CA LEU A 77 -3.24 10.55 4.82
C LEU A 77 -3.81 11.56 3.84
N LEU A 78 -3.22 11.61 2.65
CA LEU A 78 -3.70 12.44 1.55
C LEU A 78 -4.40 11.54 0.53
N SER A 79 -5.64 11.86 0.17
CA SER A 79 -6.35 11.20 -0.91
C SER A 79 -6.41 12.11 -2.12
N CYS A 80 -6.04 11.59 -3.30
CA CYS A 80 -6.26 12.25 -4.57
C CYS A 80 -7.53 11.69 -5.20
N GLU A 81 -8.48 12.55 -5.54
CA GLU A 81 -9.63 12.12 -6.34
C GLU A 81 -9.17 11.88 -7.77
N SER A 82 -9.29 10.66 -8.24
CA SER A 82 -8.94 10.24 -9.59
C SER A 82 -9.80 9.06 -10.01
N ASP A 83 -10.19 9.05 -11.30
CA ASP A 83 -10.86 7.92 -11.93
C ASP A 83 -9.85 6.91 -12.53
N GLU A 84 -8.55 7.17 -12.40
CA GLU A 84 -7.49 6.31 -12.95
C GLU A 84 -7.38 5.01 -12.15
N LEU A 85 -7.06 3.93 -12.86
CA LEU A 85 -6.88 2.63 -12.23
C LEU A 85 -5.61 2.63 -11.37
N LEU A 86 -5.71 2.10 -10.17
CA LEU A 86 -4.56 1.90 -9.28
C LEU A 86 -3.45 1.13 -10.00
N PHE A 87 -2.22 1.60 -9.83
CA PHE A 87 -0.99 1.04 -10.43
C PHE A 87 -0.91 1.16 -11.97
N SER A 88 -1.80 1.93 -12.63
CA SER A 88 -1.62 2.28 -14.05
C SER A 88 -0.55 3.37 -14.23
N ASP A 89 -0.04 3.50 -15.45
CA ASP A 89 0.94 4.56 -15.78
C ASP A 89 0.32 5.94 -15.55
N GLU A 90 -0.97 6.13 -15.89
CA GLU A 90 -1.73 7.37 -15.69
C GLU A 90 -1.87 7.72 -14.20
N TYR A 91 -2.06 6.70 -13.34
CA TYR A 91 -2.06 6.89 -11.89
C TYR A 91 -0.72 7.44 -11.39
N TYR A 92 0.39 6.86 -11.83
CA TYR A 92 1.72 7.33 -11.42
C TYR A 92 2.05 8.72 -11.98
N GLU A 93 1.68 9.03 -13.23
CA GLU A 93 1.82 10.37 -13.79
C GLU A 93 1.05 11.42 -12.97
N MET A 94 -0.15 11.09 -12.51
CA MET A 94 -0.93 11.95 -11.63
C MET A 94 -0.23 12.18 -10.30
N ILE A 95 0.25 11.12 -9.64
CA ILE A 95 0.98 11.22 -8.37
C ILE A 95 2.24 12.08 -8.54
N ASP A 96 3.05 11.82 -9.56
CA ASP A 96 4.26 12.57 -9.88
C ASP A 96 3.99 14.06 -10.11
N SER A 97 2.82 14.40 -10.67
CA SER A 97 2.42 15.79 -10.89
C SER A 97 2.09 16.56 -9.60
N VAL A 98 1.55 15.87 -8.60
CA VAL A 98 1.11 16.44 -7.31
C VAL A 98 2.23 16.44 -6.28
N GLU A 99 3.10 15.44 -6.33
CA GLU A 99 4.17 15.19 -5.37
C GLU A 99 5.04 16.42 -5.05
N PRO A 100 5.54 17.20 -6.03
CA PRO A 100 6.38 18.37 -5.76
C PRO A 100 5.66 19.44 -4.94
N SER A 101 4.36 19.62 -5.19
CA SER A 101 3.55 20.61 -4.46
C SER A 101 3.35 20.18 -3.01
N VAL A 102 3.07 18.90 -2.78
CA VAL A 102 2.91 18.35 -1.44
C VAL A 102 4.22 18.40 -0.67
N LYS A 103 5.34 18.02 -1.30
CA LYS A 103 6.68 18.12 -0.69
C LYS A 103 7.01 19.56 -0.28
N SER A 104 6.68 20.54 -1.13
CA SER A 104 6.93 21.94 -0.82
C SER A 104 6.16 22.41 0.41
N VAL A 105 4.86 22.08 0.48
CA VAL A 105 4.01 22.44 1.63
C VAL A 105 4.46 21.72 2.90
N LEU A 106 4.83 20.45 2.79
CA LEU A 106 5.29 19.64 3.91
C LEU A 106 6.59 20.21 4.48
N GLN A 107 7.56 20.57 3.62
CA GLN A 107 8.82 21.18 4.04
C GLN A 107 8.59 22.56 4.68
N GLU A 108 7.77 23.41 4.08
CA GLU A 108 7.44 24.71 4.65
C GLU A 108 6.84 24.58 6.07
N ARG A 109 5.92 23.64 6.26
CA ARG A 109 5.32 23.38 7.57
C ARG A 109 6.31 22.82 8.58
N ALA A 110 7.19 21.95 8.14
CA ALA A 110 8.24 21.40 8.98
C ALA A 110 9.23 22.47 9.44
N ASP A 111 9.66 23.34 8.52
CA ASP A 111 10.55 24.46 8.84
C ASP A 111 9.89 25.45 9.81
N MET A 112 8.63 25.80 9.58
CA MET A 112 7.86 26.66 10.50
C MET A 112 7.78 26.05 11.92
N ARG A 113 7.51 24.75 12.01
CA ARG A 113 7.42 24.07 13.31
C ARG A 113 8.79 23.99 14.01
N TYR A 114 9.84 23.77 13.24
CA TYR A 114 11.21 23.78 13.76
C TYR A 114 11.57 25.16 14.33
N ASP A 115 11.29 26.23 13.58
CA ASP A 115 11.56 27.60 14.01
C ASP A 115 10.76 27.95 15.29
N GLU A 116 9.52 27.51 15.40
CA GLU A 116 8.68 27.67 16.58
C GLU A 116 9.30 26.96 17.80
N ILE A 117 9.67 25.68 17.67
CA ILE A 117 10.30 24.91 18.75
C ILE A 117 11.60 25.56 19.22
N ILE A 118 12.46 25.95 18.27
CA ILE A 118 13.74 26.63 18.60
C ILE A 118 13.48 27.98 19.26
N SER A 119 12.47 28.73 18.81
CA SER A 119 12.12 30.01 19.40
C SER A 119 11.62 29.88 20.85
N ASP A 120 10.75 28.89 21.09
CA ASP A 120 10.19 28.65 22.42
C ASP A 120 11.28 28.16 23.38
N ALA A 121 12.11 27.20 22.94
CA ALA A 121 13.23 26.71 23.74
C ALA A 121 14.26 27.80 24.08
N ASN A 122 14.57 28.68 23.12
CA ASN A 122 15.45 29.84 23.40
C ASN A 122 14.81 30.88 24.33
N ALA A 123 13.49 31.03 24.30
CA ALA A 123 12.78 31.91 25.25
C ALA A 123 12.89 31.35 26.68
N GLU A 124 12.66 30.06 26.87
CA GLU A 124 12.84 29.38 28.16
C GLU A 124 14.29 29.49 28.68
N LEU A 125 15.28 29.26 27.80
CA LEU A 125 16.70 29.43 28.16
C LEU A 125 17.00 30.87 28.56
N SER A 126 16.43 31.86 27.86
CA SER A 126 16.60 33.29 28.20
C SER A 126 16.03 33.62 29.57
N ASP A 127 14.87 33.07 29.91
CA ASP A 127 14.22 33.29 31.21
C ASP A 127 15.04 32.59 32.32
N ALA A 128 15.48 31.37 32.12
CA ALA A 128 16.35 30.64 33.05
C ALA A 128 17.69 31.37 33.28
N ARG A 129 18.29 31.94 32.23
CA ARG A 129 19.50 32.73 32.34
C ARG A 129 19.25 33.99 33.18
N ALA A 130 18.15 34.71 32.94
CA ALA A 130 17.79 35.90 33.69
C ALA A 130 17.57 35.59 35.19
N GLU A 131 16.99 34.44 35.50
CA GLU A 131 16.82 33.99 36.89
C GLU A 131 18.15 33.67 37.57
N LEU A 132 19.05 32.99 36.90
CA LEU A 132 20.42 32.69 37.37
C LEU A 132 21.22 33.97 37.57
N ASP A 133 21.17 34.92 36.63
CA ASP A 133 21.89 36.18 36.75
C ASP A 133 21.37 37.01 37.95
N SER A 134 20.05 37.02 38.16
CA SER A 134 19.45 37.63 39.34
C SER A 134 19.88 36.95 40.64
N GLY A 135 19.96 35.65 40.65
CA GLY A 135 20.45 34.87 41.78
C GLY A 135 21.93 35.16 42.14
N TRP A 136 22.76 35.24 41.11
CA TRP A 136 24.16 35.64 41.27
C TRP A 136 24.31 37.07 41.79
N GLU A 137 23.52 38.00 41.31
CA GLU A 137 23.53 39.40 41.82
C GLU A 137 23.13 39.45 43.30
N GLN A 138 22.11 38.69 43.71
CA GLN A 138 21.70 38.63 45.12
C GLN A 138 22.78 37.99 45.98
N TYR A 139 23.44 36.90 45.55
CA TYR A 139 24.52 36.27 46.24
C TYR A 139 25.69 37.21 46.43
N ASN A 140 26.13 37.91 45.37
CA ASN A 140 27.23 38.84 45.42
C ASN A 140 26.91 40.06 46.34
N THR A 141 25.70 40.56 46.30
CA THR A 141 25.22 41.63 47.19
C THR A 141 25.24 41.19 48.65
N ALA A 142 24.89 39.98 48.95
CA ALA A 142 24.93 39.40 50.29
C ALA A 142 26.37 39.26 50.83
N LEU A 143 27.31 38.86 49.98
CA LEU A 143 28.77 38.81 50.29
C LEU A 143 29.31 40.20 50.58
N GLU A 144 29.01 41.18 49.75
CA GLU A 144 29.42 42.59 49.92
C GLU A 144 28.84 43.22 51.21
N SER A 145 27.67 42.75 51.62
CA SER A 145 27.03 43.16 52.88
C SER A 145 27.65 42.52 54.11
N GLY A 146 28.71 41.68 53.95
CA GLY A 146 29.44 41.08 55.06
C GLY A 146 28.81 39.81 55.63
N ILE A 147 27.90 39.17 54.94
CA ILE A 147 27.36 37.82 55.32
C ILE A 147 28.46 36.80 55.12
N PRO A 148 28.78 35.95 56.12
CA PRO A 148 29.82 34.91 56.02
C PRO A 148 29.49 33.91 54.90
N GLU A 149 30.50 33.56 54.08
CA GLU A 149 30.38 32.62 52.95
C GLU A 149 29.80 31.28 53.35
N GLN A 150 30.06 30.83 54.60
CA GLN A 150 29.51 29.59 55.13
C GLN A 150 27.98 29.61 55.31
N MET A 151 27.37 30.81 55.48
CA MET A 151 25.93 30.98 55.55
C MET A 151 25.29 31.06 54.15
N LEU A 152 26.07 31.30 53.12
CA LEU A 152 25.63 31.36 51.71
C LEU A 152 25.98 30.09 50.94
N ALA A 153 26.52 29.06 51.59
CA ALA A 153 26.98 27.85 50.95
C ALA A 153 25.85 27.11 50.23
N ASP A 154 24.66 27.05 50.81
CA ASP A 154 23.48 26.45 50.14
C ASP A 154 23.04 27.24 48.92
N ALA A 155 23.04 28.57 48.94
CA ALA A 155 22.70 29.41 47.80
C ALA A 155 23.75 29.28 46.70
N LEU A 156 25.04 29.20 47.03
CA LEU A 156 26.13 28.93 46.10
C LEU A 156 25.93 27.60 45.38
N SER A 157 25.67 26.53 46.17
CA SER A 157 25.43 25.21 45.59
C SER A 157 24.21 25.13 44.65
N GLN A 158 23.17 25.88 44.98
CA GLN A 158 21.98 25.97 44.09
C GLN A 158 22.28 26.73 42.79
N LEU A 159 23.06 27.82 42.86
CA LEU A 159 23.47 28.58 41.68
C LEU A 159 24.44 27.78 40.79
N GLU A 160 25.37 27.04 41.35
CA GLU A 160 26.30 26.18 40.62
C GLU A 160 25.54 25.02 39.94
N SER A 161 24.58 24.40 40.63
CA SER A 161 23.68 23.40 40.01
C SER A 161 22.84 23.99 38.89
N GLY A 162 22.27 25.20 39.08
CA GLY A 162 21.52 25.91 38.06
C GLY A 162 22.33 26.25 36.81
N GLU A 163 23.63 26.61 36.97
CA GLU A 163 24.53 26.82 35.80
C GLU A 163 24.80 25.50 35.05
N GLU A 164 24.93 24.39 35.78
CA GLU A 164 25.10 23.08 35.17
C GLU A 164 23.84 22.67 34.39
N ASP A 165 22.63 22.83 34.99
CA ASP A 165 21.36 22.56 34.38
C ASP A 165 21.11 23.45 33.14
N TYR A 166 21.42 24.75 33.23
CA TYR A 166 21.36 25.69 32.10
C TYR A 166 22.28 25.26 30.95
N SER A 167 23.52 24.90 31.27
CA SER A 167 24.49 24.44 30.27
C SER A 167 24.04 23.14 29.58
N ALA A 168 23.44 22.21 30.34
CA ALA A 168 22.88 21.00 29.79
C ALA A 168 21.67 21.29 28.87
N ALA A 169 20.73 22.13 29.30
CA ALA A 169 19.60 22.55 28.50
C ALA A 169 20.01 23.29 27.21
N GLN A 170 21.01 24.19 27.31
CA GLN A 170 21.57 24.86 26.13
C GLN A 170 22.15 23.85 25.13
N ALA A 171 22.91 22.85 25.61
CA ALA A 171 23.47 21.81 24.75
C ALA A 171 22.36 20.94 24.10
N GLU A 172 21.24 20.73 24.79
CA GLU A 172 20.11 20.01 24.28
C GLU A 172 19.40 20.77 23.14
N VAL A 173 19.19 22.08 23.33
CA VAL A 173 18.64 22.96 22.29
C VAL A 173 19.57 23.03 21.06
N ASP A 174 20.88 23.14 21.27
CA ASP A 174 21.88 23.15 20.21
C ASP A 174 21.96 21.83 19.44
N ALA A 175 21.51 20.73 20.06
CA ALA A 175 21.48 19.40 19.46
C ALA A 175 20.19 19.14 18.63
N ILE A 176 19.18 20.00 18.72
CA ILE A 176 17.93 19.85 17.95
C ILE A 176 18.25 20.01 16.46
N LYS A 177 17.98 18.96 15.69
CA LYS A 177 18.24 18.95 14.26
C LYS A 177 17.02 19.40 13.47
N PRO A 178 17.23 20.00 12.29
CA PRO A 178 16.13 20.27 11.36
C PRO A 178 15.32 19.00 11.08
N PRO A 179 14.00 19.10 10.97
CA PRO A 179 13.13 17.96 10.75
C PRO A 179 13.36 17.34 9.37
N THR A 180 13.25 16.03 9.30
CA THR A 180 13.24 15.29 8.02
C THR A 180 11.80 14.96 7.71
N THR A 181 11.32 15.38 6.54
CA THR A 181 9.98 15.09 6.06
C THR A 181 9.98 13.83 5.20
N TYR A 182 8.95 13.01 5.38
CA TYR A 182 8.74 11.79 4.60
C TYR A 182 7.40 11.89 3.88
N LEU A 183 7.43 11.80 2.56
CA LEU A 183 6.25 11.60 1.75
C LEU A 183 6.30 10.16 1.23
N LEU A 184 5.37 9.35 1.70
CA LEU A 184 5.25 7.95 1.35
C LEU A 184 4.11 7.78 0.35
N ASP A 185 4.38 7.07 -0.71
CA ASP A 185 3.40 6.67 -1.71
C ASP A 185 2.78 5.30 -1.39
N LEU A 186 1.90 4.84 -2.26
CA LEU A 186 1.26 3.54 -2.12
C LEU A 186 2.25 2.37 -2.22
N ASP A 187 3.36 2.54 -2.97
CA ASP A 187 4.40 1.52 -3.12
C ASP A 187 5.23 1.35 -1.83
N SER A 188 5.23 2.35 -0.96
CA SER A 188 5.86 2.30 0.37
C SER A 188 5.04 1.47 1.36
N ASN A 189 3.76 1.21 1.08
CA ASN A 189 2.93 0.32 1.86
C ASN A 189 3.21 -1.14 1.48
N SER A 190 3.65 -1.96 2.43
CA SER A 190 4.06 -3.36 2.19
C SER A 190 2.93 -4.21 1.58
N GLY A 191 1.69 -4.02 2.03
CA GLY A 191 0.53 -4.72 1.50
C GLY A 191 0.22 -4.36 0.04
N CYS A 192 0.29 -3.07 -0.29
CA CYS A 192 0.09 -2.56 -1.65
C CYS A 192 1.21 -3.00 -2.59
N SER A 193 2.46 -2.92 -2.14
CA SER A 193 3.64 -3.36 -2.89
C SER A 193 3.60 -4.86 -3.19
N THR A 194 3.21 -5.69 -2.22
CA THR A 194 3.04 -7.13 -2.42
C THR A 194 1.94 -7.41 -3.44
N PHE A 195 0.79 -6.75 -3.32
CA PHE A 195 -0.30 -6.90 -4.28
C PHE A 195 0.09 -6.47 -5.70
N LYS A 196 0.81 -5.37 -5.85
CA LYS A 196 1.36 -4.92 -7.14
C LYS A 196 2.28 -5.98 -7.77
N ASN A 197 3.16 -6.59 -6.97
CA ASN A 197 4.02 -7.67 -7.43
C ASN A 197 3.22 -8.89 -7.88
N ASP A 198 2.16 -9.25 -7.16
CA ASP A 198 1.27 -10.33 -7.55
C ASP A 198 0.57 -10.05 -8.88
N ILE A 199 0.12 -8.81 -9.11
CA ILE A 199 -0.44 -8.37 -10.41
C ILE A 199 0.58 -8.59 -11.53
N VAL A 200 1.82 -8.15 -11.35
CA VAL A 200 2.90 -8.31 -12.36
C VAL A 200 3.16 -9.79 -12.66
N VAL A 201 3.14 -10.65 -11.65
CA VAL A 201 3.31 -12.11 -11.85
C VAL A 201 2.13 -12.69 -12.63
N VAL A 202 0.89 -12.32 -12.30
CA VAL A 202 -0.31 -12.80 -13.01
C VAL A 202 -0.30 -12.31 -14.46
N ASP A 203 0.08 -11.05 -14.69
CA ASP A 203 0.20 -10.46 -16.03
C ASP A 203 1.27 -11.21 -16.86
N GLY A 204 2.44 -11.48 -16.30
CA GLY A 204 3.48 -12.28 -16.93
C GLY A 204 3.00 -13.69 -17.33
N ILE A 205 2.25 -14.35 -16.46
CA ILE A 205 1.62 -15.64 -16.75
C ILE A 205 0.62 -15.52 -17.90
N ALA A 206 -0.20 -14.45 -17.89
CA ALA A 206 -1.21 -14.21 -18.90
C ALA A 206 -0.64 -14.02 -20.32
N TYR A 207 0.61 -13.60 -20.48
CA TYR A 207 1.29 -13.54 -21.77
C TYR A 207 1.93 -14.85 -22.18
N VAL A 208 2.62 -15.53 -21.29
CA VAL A 208 3.43 -16.72 -21.62
C VAL A 208 2.55 -17.93 -21.87
N PHE A 209 1.57 -18.21 -21.02
CA PHE A 209 0.73 -19.40 -21.14
C PHE A 209 -0.09 -19.46 -22.43
N PRO A 210 -0.81 -18.41 -22.86
CA PRO A 210 -1.53 -18.45 -24.14
C PRO A 210 -0.64 -18.69 -25.35
N ALA A 211 0.56 -18.14 -25.37
CA ALA A 211 1.51 -18.39 -26.47
C ALA A 211 1.86 -19.88 -26.57
N PHE A 212 2.15 -20.53 -25.45
CA PHE A 212 2.41 -21.97 -25.39
C PHE A 212 1.20 -22.80 -25.88
N PHE A 213 0.00 -22.46 -25.39
CA PHE A 213 -1.21 -23.19 -25.77
C PHE A 213 -1.55 -23.01 -27.26
N VAL A 214 -1.32 -21.83 -27.84
CA VAL A 214 -1.52 -21.61 -29.28
C VAL A 214 -0.57 -22.48 -30.08
N ILE A 215 0.70 -22.60 -29.71
CA ILE A 215 1.67 -23.46 -30.38
C ILE A 215 1.24 -24.93 -30.32
N ILE A 216 0.85 -25.41 -29.14
CA ILE A 216 0.39 -26.80 -28.96
C ILE A 216 -0.88 -27.05 -29.78
N ALA A 217 -1.85 -26.13 -29.74
CA ALA A 217 -3.09 -26.24 -30.50
C ALA A 217 -2.82 -26.30 -32.02
N ALA A 218 -1.90 -25.45 -32.53
CA ALA A 218 -1.49 -25.46 -33.94
C ALA A 218 -0.87 -26.82 -34.33
N LEU A 219 0.03 -27.37 -33.50
CA LEU A 219 0.65 -28.68 -33.77
C LEU A 219 -0.40 -29.81 -33.80
N VAL A 220 -1.34 -29.81 -32.85
CA VAL A 220 -2.44 -30.79 -32.81
C VAL A 220 -3.35 -30.64 -34.04
N CYS A 221 -3.66 -29.39 -34.43
CA CYS A 221 -4.49 -29.10 -35.59
C CYS A 221 -3.81 -29.60 -36.90
N ILE A 222 -2.54 -29.29 -37.11
CA ILE A 222 -1.76 -29.76 -38.26
C ILE A 222 -1.73 -31.28 -38.32
N THR A 223 -1.45 -31.92 -37.20
CA THR A 223 -1.38 -33.39 -37.13
C THR A 223 -2.73 -34.04 -37.46
N THR A 224 -3.81 -33.50 -36.89
CA THR A 224 -5.17 -34.02 -37.09
C THR A 224 -5.65 -33.82 -38.52
N MET A 225 -5.41 -32.59 -39.09
CA MET A 225 -5.77 -32.31 -40.49
C MET A 225 -4.96 -33.12 -41.49
N THR A 226 -3.66 -33.30 -41.28
CA THR A 226 -2.81 -34.14 -42.11
C THR A 226 -3.31 -35.59 -42.12
N ARG A 227 -3.69 -36.11 -40.96
CA ARG A 227 -4.27 -37.47 -40.85
C ARG A 227 -5.59 -37.55 -41.59
N MET A 228 -6.51 -36.61 -41.38
CA MET A 228 -7.82 -36.60 -42.03
C MET A 228 -7.72 -36.50 -43.55
N VAL A 229 -6.82 -35.69 -44.09
CA VAL A 229 -6.56 -35.57 -45.52
C VAL A 229 -5.99 -36.87 -46.07
N ASN A 230 -5.08 -37.53 -45.37
CA ASN A 230 -4.51 -38.82 -45.77
C ASN A 230 -5.54 -39.96 -45.76
N ASP A 231 -6.43 -39.99 -44.76
CA ASP A 231 -7.49 -40.99 -44.64
C ASP A 231 -8.53 -40.83 -45.78
N GLU A 232 -8.82 -39.60 -46.20
CA GLU A 232 -9.77 -39.31 -47.29
C GLU A 232 -9.11 -39.16 -48.69
N ARG A 233 -7.83 -39.56 -48.83
CA ARG A 233 -7.05 -39.38 -50.05
C ARG A 233 -7.72 -39.98 -51.31
N THR A 234 -8.40 -41.11 -51.19
CA THR A 234 -9.12 -41.76 -52.29
C THR A 234 -10.32 -40.90 -52.73
N GLN A 235 -11.08 -40.33 -51.80
CA GLN A 235 -12.22 -39.48 -52.12
C GLN A 235 -11.75 -38.17 -52.78
N ILE A 236 -10.67 -37.56 -52.30
CA ILE A 236 -10.05 -36.38 -52.88
C ILE A 236 -9.64 -36.66 -54.32
N GLY A 237 -9.02 -37.82 -54.58
CA GLY A 237 -8.64 -38.26 -55.93
C GLY A 237 -9.84 -38.41 -56.87
N THR A 238 -10.91 -39.05 -56.40
CA THR A 238 -12.16 -39.22 -57.15
C THR A 238 -12.82 -37.87 -57.50
N LEU A 239 -12.94 -36.95 -56.52
CA LEU A 239 -13.50 -35.62 -56.76
C LEU A 239 -12.65 -34.81 -57.78
N LYS A 240 -11.33 -34.98 -57.70
CA LYS A 240 -10.43 -34.34 -58.65
C LYS A 240 -10.58 -34.92 -60.08
N ALA A 241 -10.77 -36.21 -60.21
CA ALA A 241 -11.03 -36.88 -61.49
C ALA A 241 -12.38 -36.47 -62.11
N LEU A 242 -13.36 -36.07 -61.25
CA LEU A 242 -14.65 -35.50 -61.68
C LEU A 242 -14.59 -34.01 -62.04
N GLY A 243 -13.39 -33.38 -61.98
CA GLY A 243 -13.17 -32.02 -62.40
C GLY A 243 -13.35 -30.96 -61.32
N TYR A 244 -13.50 -31.29 -60.03
CA TYR A 244 -13.57 -30.34 -58.93
C TYR A 244 -12.22 -29.63 -58.72
N SER A 245 -12.30 -28.31 -58.45
CA SER A 245 -11.10 -27.49 -58.16
C SER A 245 -10.49 -27.83 -56.79
N TYR A 246 -9.21 -27.60 -56.61
CA TYR A 246 -8.54 -27.74 -55.33
C TYR A 246 -9.18 -26.92 -54.24
N ILE A 247 -9.57 -25.68 -54.55
CA ILE A 247 -10.22 -24.77 -53.59
C ILE A 247 -11.52 -25.38 -53.11
N THR A 248 -12.35 -25.96 -53.99
CA THR A 248 -13.64 -26.54 -53.63
C THR A 248 -13.46 -27.75 -52.71
N ILE A 249 -12.44 -28.58 -52.95
CA ILE A 249 -12.12 -29.74 -52.14
C ILE A 249 -11.57 -29.29 -50.79
N SER A 250 -10.66 -28.32 -50.73
CA SER A 250 -10.09 -27.79 -49.48
C SER A 250 -11.11 -27.08 -48.61
N LEU A 251 -12.14 -26.46 -49.21
CA LEU A 251 -13.17 -25.71 -48.51
C LEU A 251 -13.91 -26.59 -47.45
N LYS A 252 -14.09 -27.91 -47.73
CA LYS A 252 -14.65 -28.85 -46.74
C LYS A 252 -13.82 -28.90 -45.47
N TYR A 253 -12.50 -29.00 -45.58
CA TYR A 253 -11.57 -29.13 -44.45
C TYR A 253 -11.42 -27.80 -43.71
N ILE A 254 -11.35 -26.69 -44.45
CA ILE A 254 -11.31 -25.37 -43.88
C ILE A 254 -12.57 -25.06 -43.07
N LEU A 255 -13.78 -25.36 -43.61
CA LEU A 255 -15.03 -25.18 -42.89
C LEU A 255 -15.11 -26.06 -41.62
N TYR A 256 -14.61 -27.29 -41.69
CA TYR A 256 -14.57 -28.16 -40.52
C TYR A 256 -13.64 -27.59 -39.42
N ALA A 257 -12.42 -27.22 -39.79
CA ALA A 257 -11.47 -26.62 -38.86
C ALA A 257 -11.97 -25.32 -38.26
N SER A 258 -12.49 -24.44 -39.11
CA SER A 258 -13.01 -23.12 -38.69
C SER A 258 -14.24 -23.25 -37.78
N SER A 259 -15.13 -24.20 -38.04
CA SER A 259 -16.31 -24.41 -37.18
C SER A 259 -15.91 -24.92 -35.79
N ALA A 260 -14.95 -25.86 -35.71
CA ALA A 260 -14.41 -26.35 -34.45
C ALA A 260 -13.70 -25.24 -33.67
N ALA A 261 -12.88 -24.42 -34.36
CA ALA A 261 -12.19 -23.29 -33.76
C ALA A 261 -13.15 -22.22 -33.23
N LEU A 262 -14.22 -21.93 -33.98
CA LEU A 262 -15.24 -20.97 -33.56
C LEU A 262 -15.96 -21.44 -32.29
N LEU A 263 -16.41 -22.70 -32.27
CA LEU A 263 -17.07 -23.25 -31.08
C LEU A 263 -16.14 -23.29 -29.87
N GLY A 264 -14.90 -23.69 -30.08
CA GLY A 264 -13.86 -23.72 -29.03
C GLY A 264 -13.55 -22.32 -28.51
N CYS A 265 -13.45 -21.33 -29.40
CA CYS A 265 -13.20 -19.93 -29.00
C CYS A 265 -14.35 -19.34 -28.18
N VAL A 266 -15.60 -19.57 -28.61
CA VAL A 266 -16.77 -19.10 -27.86
C VAL A 266 -16.83 -19.76 -26.48
N ALA A 267 -16.72 -21.07 -26.40
CA ALA A 267 -16.74 -21.80 -25.13
C ALA A 267 -15.57 -21.40 -24.22
N GLY A 268 -14.35 -21.30 -24.78
CA GLY A 268 -13.16 -20.89 -24.06
C GLY A 268 -13.26 -19.46 -23.53
N PHE A 269 -13.85 -18.55 -24.29
CA PHE A 269 -14.08 -17.18 -23.86
C PHE A 269 -15.02 -17.11 -22.66
N PHE A 270 -16.18 -17.76 -22.72
CA PHE A 270 -17.12 -17.74 -21.60
C PHE A 270 -16.56 -18.42 -20.33
N LEU A 271 -15.83 -19.51 -20.49
CA LEU A 271 -15.18 -20.18 -19.35
C LEU A 271 -14.03 -19.32 -18.80
N GLY A 272 -13.22 -18.74 -19.67
CA GLY A 272 -12.07 -17.93 -19.28
C GLY A 272 -12.45 -16.61 -18.59
N THR A 273 -13.48 -15.94 -19.11
CA THR A 273 -13.93 -14.65 -18.53
C THR A 273 -14.91 -14.80 -17.37
N GLY A 274 -15.63 -15.90 -17.28
CA GLY A 274 -16.62 -16.12 -16.23
C GLY A 274 -16.08 -16.90 -15.04
N VAL A 275 -15.38 -18.01 -15.28
CA VAL A 275 -14.99 -18.94 -14.21
C VAL A 275 -13.59 -18.62 -13.66
N LEU A 276 -12.63 -18.35 -14.54
CA LEU A 276 -11.23 -18.15 -14.12
C LEU A 276 -11.03 -16.96 -13.21
N PRO A 277 -11.60 -15.76 -13.48
CA PRO A 277 -11.47 -14.62 -12.57
C PRO A 277 -12.07 -14.88 -11.20
N GLN A 278 -13.18 -15.62 -11.11
CA GLN A 278 -13.79 -15.95 -9.82
C GLN A 278 -12.90 -16.87 -8.99
N ILE A 279 -12.24 -17.85 -9.62
CA ILE A 279 -11.31 -18.74 -8.92
C ILE A 279 -10.10 -17.95 -8.43
N ILE A 280 -9.51 -17.12 -9.28
CA ILE A 280 -8.38 -16.27 -8.90
C ILE A 280 -8.81 -15.33 -7.77
N TRP A 281 -9.93 -14.65 -7.91
CA TRP A 281 -10.45 -13.74 -6.91
C TRP A 281 -10.67 -14.41 -5.56
N SER A 282 -11.27 -15.62 -5.52
CA SER A 282 -11.50 -16.34 -4.26
C SER A 282 -10.21 -16.69 -3.52
N VAL A 283 -9.09 -16.84 -4.22
CA VAL A 283 -7.77 -17.05 -3.60
C VAL A 283 -7.20 -15.73 -3.06
N TYR A 284 -7.34 -14.67 -3.85
CA TYR A 284 -6.85 -13.34 -3.45
C TYR A 284 -7.69 -12.72 -2.31
N ASP A 285 -8.99 -12.99 -2.26
CA ASP A 285 -9.88 -12.55 -1.17
C ASP A 285 -9.47 -13.11 0.21
N ILE A 286 -8.77 -14.25 0.23
CA ILE A 286 -8.20 -14.80 1.46
C ILE A 286 -6.98 -14.00 1.93
N LEU A 287 -6.20 -13.44 0.99
CA LEU A 287 -4.94 -12.75 1.27
C LEU A 287 -5.12 -11.23 1.44
N TYR A 288 -6.14 -10.68 0.79
CA TYR A 288 -6.40 -9.25 0.71
C TYR A 288 -7.86 -8.96 1.03
N GLY A 289 -8.11 -7.93 1.83
CA GLY A 289 -9.47 -7.48 2.18
C GLY A 289 -10.05 -6.55 1.10
N PHE A 290 -10.33 -7.07 -0.09
CA PHE A 290 -10.90 -6.29 -1.18
C PHE A 290 -12.43 -6.23 -1.13
N SER A 291 -12.97 -5.23 -1.83
CA SER A 291 -14.39 -5.16 -2.19
C SER A 291 -14.71 -6.12 -3.33
N ASP A 292 -15.96 -6.12 -3.79
CA ASP A 292 -16.45 -7.03 -4.85
C ASP A 292 -15.64 -6.97 -6.15
N LEU A 293 -15.58 -8.12 -6.85
CA LEU A 293 -14.93 -8.25 -8.15
C LEU A 293 -15.71 -7.48 -9.23
N VAL A 294 -15.05 -6.53 -9.88
CA VAL A 294 -15.61 -5.78 -11.02
C VAL A 294 -15.14 -6.39 -12.33
N TYR A 295 -16.09 -6.85 -13.15
CA TYR A 295 -15.80 -7.40 -14.47
C TYR A 295 -15.65 -6.31 -15.51
N HIS A 296 -14.50 -6.28 -16.18
CA HIS A 296 -14.27 -5.40 -17.33
C HIS A 296 -14.25 -6.22 -18.63
N PHE A 297 -15.28 -6.03 -19.47
CA PHE A 297 -15.40 -6.72 -20.76
C PHE A 297 -14.72 -5.90 -21.87
N SER A 298 -13.69 -6.48 -22.51
CA SER A 298 -13.03 -5.88 -23.68
C SER A 298 -13.40 -6.62 -24.97
N PHE A 299 -14.19 -5.97 -25.83
CA PHE A 299 -14.53 -6.49 -27.15
C PHE A 299 -13.31 -6.67 -28.07
N VAL A 300 -12.32 -5.79 -27.94
CA VAL A 300 -11.06 -5.87 -28.70
C VAL A 300 -10.31 -7.16 -28.37
N MET A 301 -10.22 -7.50 -27.10
CA MET A 301 -9.55 -8.73 -26.64
C MET A 301 -10.24 -9.99 -27.20
N TYR A 302 -11.58 -10.01 -27.19
CA TYR A 302 -12.35 -11.10 -27.79
C TYR A 302 -12.10 -11.23 -29.29
N ALA A 303 -12.10 -10.12 -30.04
CA ALA A 303 -11.83 -10.12 -31.50
C ALA A 303 -10.42 -10.62 -31.81
N CYS A 304 -9.41 -10.22 -31.02
CA CYS A 304 -8.03 -10.70 -31.15
C CYS A 304 -7.94 -12.22 -30.91
N CYS A 305 -8.53 -12.73 -29.83
CA CYS A 305 -8.56 -14.16 -29.53
C CYS A 305 -9.22 -14.98 -30.66
N LEU A 306 -10.33 -14.49 -31.21
CA LEU A 306 -11.04 -15.14 -32.31
C LEU A 306 -10.20 -15.14 -33.57
N ALA A 307 -9.52 -14.03 -33.90
CA ALA A 307 -8.65 -13.93 -35.07
C ALA A 307 -7.46 -14.91 -34.96
N ILE A 308 -6.79 -14.96 -33.81
CA ILE A 308 -5.67 -15.89 -33.54
C ILE A 308 -6.14 -17.34 -33.66
N SER A 309 -7.29 -17.68 -33.09
CA SER A 309 -7.86 -19.03 -33.14
C SER A 309 -8.19 -19.47 -34.58
N LEU A 310 -8.78 -18.60 -35.38
CA LEU A 310 -9.10 -18.88 -36.79
C LEU A 310 -7.84 -19.01 -37.65
N VAL A 311 -6.87 -18.12 -37.50
CA VAL A 311 -5.61 -18.18 -38.22
C VAL A 311 -4.86 -19.48 -37.87
N GLY A 312 -4.74 -19.81 -36.58
CA GLY A 312 -4.06 -21.02 -36.14
C GLY A 312 -4.75 -22.33 -36.57
N SER A 313 -6.07 -22.31 -36.85
CA SER A 313 -6.82 -23.48 -37.30
C SER A 313 -6.77 -23.69 -38.83
N VAL A 314 -6.52 -22.62 -39.62
CA VAL A 314 -6.52 -22.65 -41.10
C VAL A 314 -5.11 -22.71 -41.67
N ALA A 315 -4.10 -22.27 -40.92
CA ALA A 315 -2.69 -22.29 -41.33
C ALA A 315 -2.11 -23.72 -41.34
#